data_0e2ac698249296a46f9b6a2d9337523e
#
_entry.id   0e2ac698249296a46f9b6a2d9337523e
#
_cell.length_a   1.000
_cell.length_b   1.000
_cell.length_c   1.000
_cell.angle_alpha   90.00
_cell.angle_beta   90.00
_cell.angle_gamma   90.00
#
_symmetry.space_group_name_H-M   'P 1'
#
loop_
_entity.id
_entity.type
_entity.pdbx_description
1 polymer ?
#
loop_
_entity_poly.entity_id
_entity_poly.type
_entity_poly.pdbx_seq_one_letter_code
_entity_poly.pdbx_strand_id
1 'polypeptide(L)'
;MKFGMSLSGLGARHYPEVAEMAEANGFDSVWMPEHLIFPAEMPPKYLYTPDGYPPMRSDTPAFDPWVVLGGVATRTSTIRLATGVFILPLRHPIMVARSVVTLDRLSGGRVVLGMGVGWMPDEFEIVGEDFRNRGARADEMIALMRQLWSEDTIEFHGKYYDIPPVKFAPKPINKQAGIPIVVGGTSPGALRRAGRLGDGWMHHAQIHASLYSGEANPGANEDDFTELEDHIRVIDQHRQEAGRADAPFEFVVGMGSTSENIRRVEELGATTCTVGPSAAGLRGTKDDFIDWIKRFADEVIASR
;
A
#
# COMPACT_ATOMS: atom_id res chain seq x y z
N MET A 1 15.74 9.42 -3.80
CA MET A 1 14.55 9.02 -3.01
C MET A 1 13.31 9.66 -3.61
N LYS A 2 12.21 8.90 -3.78
CA LYS A 2 10.88 9.40 -4.12
C LYS A 2 10.05 9.62 -2.86
N PHE A 3 9.06 10.50 -2.92
CA PHE A 3 8.15 10.74 -1.80
C PHE A 3 6.72 10.38 -2.16
N GLY A 4 6.12 9.51 -1.36
CA GLY A 4 4.71 9.15 -1.44
C GLY A 4 3.93 9.80 -0.30
N MET A 5 2.72 10.26 -0.57
CA MET A 5 1.86 10.84 0.46
C MET A 5 0.70 9.91 0.81
N SER A 6 0.51 9.63 2.11
CA SER A 6 -0.65 8.89 2.58
C SER A 6 -1.91 9.76 2.56
N LEU A 7 -2.97 9.27 1.92
CA LEU A 7 -4.29 9.89 1.88
C LEU A 7 -5.16 9.37 3.04
N SER A 8 -5.01 9.99 4.20
CA SER A 8 -5.78 9.63 5.41
C SER A 8 -6.10 10.88 6.24
N GLY A 9 -7.11 10.81 7.11
CA GLY A 9 -7.43 11.85 8.08
C GLY A 9 -8.33 12.99 7.57
N LEU A 10 -8.79 12.93 6.32
CA LEU A 10 -9.73 13.89 5.73
C LEU A 10 -10.99 13.21 5.19
N GLY A 11 -12.03 13.99 4.92
CA GLY A 11 -13.20 13.51 4.18
C GLY A 11 -12.87 13.28 2.70
N ALA A 12 -13.47 12.25 2.09
CA ALA A 12 -13.16 11.78 0.73
C ALA A 12 -13.17 12.90 -0.34
N ARG A 13 -14.08 13.86 -0.23
CA ARG A 13 -14.21 14.99 -1.19
C ARG A 13 -12.96 15.87 -1.30
N HIS A 14 -12.06 15.83 -0.31
CA HIS A 14 -10.87 16.68 -0.26
C HIS A 14 -9.64 16.02 -0.89
N TYR A 15 -9.60 14.68 -0.99
CA TYR A 15 -8.43 13.98 -1.49
C TYR A 15 -8.03 14.33 -2.93
N PRO A 16 -8.95 14.57 -3.90
CA PRO A 16 -8.53 14.98 -5.23
C PRO A 16 -7.74 16.30 -5.26
N GLU A 17 -8.17 17.32 -4.50
CA GLU A 17 -7.47 18.60 -4.40
C GLU A 17 -6.13 18.46 -3.65
N VAL A 18 -6.11 17.70 -2.56
CA VAL A 18 -4.89 17.45 -1.79
C VAL A 18 -3.85 16.69 -2.63
N ALA A 19 -4.27 15.72 -3.44
CA ALA A 19 -3.39 15.00 -4.34
C ALA A 19 -2.84 15.88 -5.48
N GLU A 20 -3.66 16.78 -6.02
CA GLU A 20 -3.24 17.79 -7.00
C GLU A 20 -2.16 18.72 -6.41
N MET A 21 -2.34 19.15 -5.16
CA MET A 21 -1.33 19.94 -4.46
C MET A 21 -0.05 19.14 -4.17
N ALA A 22 -0.15 17.85 -3.84
CA ALA A 22 1.02 16.99 -3.69
C ALA A 22 1.78 16.83 -5.01
N GLU A 23 1.08 16.59 -6.11
CA GLU A 23 1.68 16.54 -7.46
C GLU A 23 2.43 17.84 -7.79
N ALA A 24 1.79 18.99 -7.57
CA ALA A 24 2.37 20.30 -7.83
C ALA A 24 3.61 20.61 -6.97
N ASN A 25 3.75 19.94 -5.84
CA ASN A 25 4.87 20.10 -4.91
C ASN A 25 5.88 18.93 -4.96
N GLY A 26 5.89 18.14 -6.04
CA GLY A 26 6.95 17.16 -6.32
C GLY A 26 6.82 15.80 -5.63
N PHE A 27 5.65 15.47 -5.08
CA PHE A 27 5.39 14.10 -4.63
C PHE A 27 5.24 13.16 -5.83
N ASP A 28 5.83 11.95 -5.73
CA ASP A 28 5.79 10.92 -6.78
C ASP A 28 4.49 10.11 -6.76
N SER A 29 3.91 9.91 -5.59
CA SER A 29 2.77 9.01 -5.42
C SER A 29 1.84 9.42 -4.29
N VAL A 30 0.58 9.01 -4.38
CA VAL A 30 -0.38 9.04 -3.27
C VAL A 30 -0.82 7.63 -2.92
N TRP A 31 -1.00 7.37 -1.61
CA TRP A 31 -1.27 6.04 -1.06
C TRP A 31 -2.55 6.06 -0.25
N MET A 32 -3.58 5.33 -0.71
CA MET A 32 -4.88 5.25 -0.05
C MET A 32 -4.98 3.97 0.78
N PRO A 33 -5.15 4.06 2.12
CA PRO A 33 -5.40 2.89 2.97
C PRO A 33 -6.81 2.34 2.76
N GLU A 34 -7.04 1.10 3.22
CA GLU A 34 -8.34 0.44 3.13
C GLU A 34 -8.70 -0.33 4.39
N HIS A 35 -9.97 -0.30 4.70
CA HIS A 35 -10.76 -1.31 5.40
C HIS A 35 -12.16 -1.34 4.79
N LEU A 36 -12.83 -2.50 4.77
CA LEU A 36 -14.22 -2.62 4.31
C LEU A 36 -15.20 -2.25 5.41
N ILE A 37 -14.95 -2.76 6.61
CA ILE A 37 -15.84 -2.61 7.77
C ILE A 37 -15.07 -2.84 9.05
N PHE A 38 -15.46 -2.15 10.11
CA PHE A 38 -14.95 -2.38 11.46
C PHE A 38 -16.02 -3.01 12.34
N PRO A 39 -15.66 -3.94 13.23
CA PRO A 39 -16.57 -4.39 14.29
C PRO A 39 -16.89 -3.23 15.25
N ALA A 40 -18.06 -3.28 15.89
CA ALA A 40 -18.46 -2.23 16.85
C ALA A 40 -17.46 -2.08 18.00
N GLU A 41 -16.88 -3.19 18.43
CA GLU A 41 -15.80 -3.23 19.42
C GLU A 41 -14.53 -3.75 18.74
N MET A 42 -13.47 -2.93 18.73
CA MET A 42 -12.21 -3.28 18.10
C MET A 42 -11.46 -4.33 18.94
N PRO A 43 -11.13 -5.50 18.36
CA PRO A 43 -10.41 -6.52 19.10
C PRO A 43 -8.93 -6.14 19.28
N PRO A 44 -8.29 -6.49 20.42
CA PRO A 44 -6.85 -6.28 20.65
C PRO A 44 -6.02 -7.32 19.90
N LYS A 45 -6.10 -7.35 18.55
CA LYS A 45 -5.45 -8.33 17.67
C LYS A 45 -4.53 -7.67 16.64
N TYR A 46 -4.30 -6.36 16.76
CA TYR A 46 -3.44 -5.63 15.84
C TYR A 46 -1.98 -5.99 16.07
N LEU A 47 -1.29 -6.34 14.98
CA LEU A 47 0.06 -6.94 15.07
C LEU A 47 1.18 -5.90 15.26
N TYR A 48 0.89 -4.61 15.09
CA TYR A 48 1.89 -3.56 15.03
C TYR A 48 1.84 -2.59 16.22
N THR A 49 1.10 -2.94 17.29
CA THR A 49 1.10 -2.21 18.56
C THR A 49 1.34 -3.16 19.73
N PRO A 50 2.05 -2.73 20.78
CA PRO A 50 2.36 -3.61 21.92
C PRO A 50 1.12 -4.08 22.69
N ASP A 51 0.06 -3.27 22.76
CA ASP A 51 -1.20 -3.56 23.43
C ASP A 51 -2.21 -4.30 22.53
N GLY A 52 -1.88 -4.49 21.25
CA GLY A 52 -2.73 -5.15 20.28
C GLY A 52 -3.91 -4.31 19.77
N TYR A 53 -4.06 -3.06 20.19
CA TYR A 53 -5.10 -2.18 19.68
C TYR A 53 -4.63 -1.42 18.46
N PRO A 54 -5.46 -1.35 17.40
CA PRO A 54 -5.11 -0.57 16.21
C PRO A 54 -5.23 0.94 16.50
N PRO A 55 -4.48 1.77 15.76
CA PRO A 55 -4.52 3.23 15.94
C PRO A 55 -5.79 3.89 15.38
N MET A 56 -6.76 3.10 14.94
CA MET A 56 -8.06 3.56 14.44
C MET A 56 -9.19 3.08 15.36
N ARG A 57 -10.31 3.78 15.32
CA ARG A 57 -11.53 3.45 16.05
C ARG A 57 -12.55 2.77 15.13
N SER A 58 -13.55 2.10 15.71
CA SER A 58 -14.64 1.47 14.95
C SER A 58 -15.46 2.46 14.11
N ASP A 59 -15.50 3.73 14.50
CA ASP A 59 -16.17 4.82 13.79
C ASP A 59 -15.23 5.63 12.85
N THR A 60 -13.98 5.18 12.66
CA THR A 60 -13.06 5.81 11.73
C THR A 60 -13.61 5.68 10.30
N PRO A 61 -13.77 6.82 9.55
CA PRO A 61 -14.22 6.75 8.19
C PRO A 61 -13.28 5.95 7.29
N ALA A 62 -13.79 4.91 6.67
CA ALA A 62 -13.12 4.13 5.63
C ALA A 62 -13.80 4.41 4.28
N PHE A 63 -13.02 4.62 3.24
CA PHE A 63 -13.52 4.89 1.90
C PHE A 63 -13.01 3.85 0.91
N ASP A 64 -13.82 3.52 -0.11
CA ASP A 64 -13.36 2.66 -1.20
C ASP A 64 -12.19 3.35 -1.94
N PRO A 65 -11.00 2.73 -1.94
CA PRO A 65 -9.81 3.37 -2.50
C PRO A 65 -9.91 3.58 -4.01
N TRP A 66 -10.59 2.68 -4.74
CA TRP A 66 -10.71 2.80 -6.19
C TRP A 66 -11.61 3.96 -6.60
N VAL A 67 -12.68 4.23 -5.81
CA VAL A 67 -13.56 5.38 -6.03
C VAL A 67 -12.84 6.69 -5.74
N VAL A 68 -12.11 6.76 -4.61
CA VAL A 68 -11.34 7.96 -4.26
C VAL A 68 -10.22 8.22 -5.26
N LEU A 69 -9.42 7.21 -5.59
CA LEU A 69 -8.32 7.33 -6.55
C LEU A 69 -8.82 7.62 -7.97
N GLY A 70 -10.05 7.20 -8.33
CA GLY A 70 -10.71 7.63 -9.55
C GLY A 70 -10.92 9.14 -9.59
N GLY A 71 -11.39 9.74 -8.50
CA GLY A 71 -11.50 11.19 -8.36
C GLY A 71 -10.13 11.89 -8.43
N VAL A 72 -9.11 11.33 -7.81
CA VAL A 72 -7.73 11.84 -7.89
C VAL A 72 -7.21 11.79 -9.33
N ALA A 73 -7.44 10.67 -10.04
CA ALA A 73 -6.98 10.49 -11.41
C ALA A 73 -7.44 11.58 -12.37
N THR A 74 -8.64 12.14 -12.15
CA THR A 74 -9.22 13.20 -13.01
C THR A 74 -8.64 14.59 -12.77
N ARG A 75 -7.97 14.81 -11.64
CA ARG A 75 -7.36 16.10 -11.28
C ARG A 75 -5.84 16.14 -11.39
N THR A 76 -5.23 14.98 -11.58
CA THR A 76 -3.76 14.82 -11.61
C THR A 76 -3.31 14.21 -12.92
N SER A 77 -2.05 14.39 -13.29
CA SER A 77 -1.51 13.97 -14.59
C SER A 77 -0.30 13.05 -14.49
N THR A 78 0.51 13.16 -13.46
CA THR A 78 1.80 12.47 -13.31
C THR A 78 1.93 11.66 -12.05
N ILE A 79 1.32 12.09 -10.94
CA ILE A 79 1.41 11.43 -9.63
C ILE A 79 0.83 10.01 -9.71
N ARG A 80 1.55 9.05 -9.16
CA ARG A 80 1.12 7.63 -9.12
C ARG A 80 0.01 7.43 -8.09
N LEU A 81 -0.90 6.54 -8.40
CA LEU A 81 -2.11 6.26 -7.63
C LEU A 81 -2.00 4.87 -6.99
N ALA A 82 -1.69 4.84 -5.71
CA ALA A 82 -1.39 3.61 -5.00
C ALA A 82 -2.38 3.33 -3.86
N THR A 83 -2.57 2.05 -3.56
CA THR A 83 -3.22 1.61 -2.32
C THR A 83 -2.17 1.25 -1.28
N GLY A 84 -2.35 1.63 -0.02
CA GLY A 84 -1.37 1.39 1.04
C GLY A 84 -1.97 0.94 2.36
N VAL A 85 -2.46 -0.31 2.45
CA VAL A 85 -2.59 -1.37 1.45
C VAL A 85 -4.06 -1.74 1.20
N PHE A 86 -4.33 -2.30 0.02
CA PHE A 86 -5.61 -2.92 -0.31
C PHE A 86 -5.67 -4.33 0.28
N ILE A 87 -6.71 -4.67 1.02
CA ILE A 87 -6.85 -6.00 1.64
C ILE A 87 -7.37 -6.98 0.58
N LEU A 88 -6.45 -7.53 -0.20
CA LEU A 88 -6.75 -8.29 -1.41
C LEU A 88 -7.73 -9.45 -1.19
N PRO A 89 -7.61 -10.31 -0.15
CA PRO A 89 -8.45 -11.49 0.00
C PRO A 89 -9.88 -11.23 0.50
N LEU A 90 -10.29 -9.99 0.69
CA LEU A 90 -11.69 -9.65 1.05
C LEU A 90 -12.62 -9.63 -0.17
N ARG A 91 -12.10 -9.79 -1.39
CA ARG A 91 -12.87 -9.70 -2.64
C ARG A 91 -12.46 -10.75 -3.66
N HIS A 92 -13.32 -10.97 -4.63
CA HIS A 92 -13.01 -11.85 -5.75
C HIS A 92 -11.96 -11.22 -6.69
N PRO A 93 -10.90 -11.94 -7.12
CA PRO A 93 -9.80 -11.41 -7.92
C PRO A 93 -10.22 -10.76 -9.24
N ILE A 94 -11.25 -11.27 -9.91
CA ILE A 94 -11.76 -10.66 -11.15
C ILE A 94 -12.33 -9.27 -10.89
N MET A 95 -13.00 -9.03 -9.76
CA MET A 95 -13.51 -7.71 -9.40
C MET A 95 -12.37 -6.74 -9.14
N VAL A 96 -11.37 -7.18 -8.37
CA VAL A 96 -10.17 -6.37 -8.11
C VAL A 96 -9.44 -6.06 -9.41
N ALA A 97 -9.15 -7.08 -10.23
CA ALA A 97 -8.50 -6.90 -11.52
C ALA A 97 -9.24 -5.89 -12.42
N ARG A 98 -10.58 -5.88 -12.36
CA ARG A 98 -11.43 -4.96 -13.13
C ARG A 98 -11.31 -3.52 -12.62
N SER A 99 -11.40 -3.31 -11.31
CA SER A 99 -11.27 -1.99 -10.71
C SER A 99 -9.88 -1.39 -10.98
N VAL A 100 -8.84 -2.18 -10.74
CA VAL A 100 -7.44 -1.78 -10.93
C VAL A 100 -7.16 -1.39 -12.39
N VAL A 101 -7.54 -2.24 -13.37
CA VAL A 101 -7.30 -1.93 -14.79
C VAL A 101 -8.16 -0.76 -15.28
N THR A 102 -9.34 -0.57 -14.72
CA THR A 102 -10.19 0.59 -15.06
C THR A 102 -9.51 1.89 -14.62
N LEU A 103 -9.01 1.92 -13.39
CA LEU A 103 -8.26 3.08 -12.88
C LEU A 103 -6.94 3.28 -13.66
N ASP A 104 -6.26 2.20 -14.02
CA ASP A 104 -5.04 2.27 -14.84
C ASP A 104 -5.30 2.94 -16.19
N ARG A 105 -6.38 2.55 -16.86
CA ARG A 105 -6.81 3.17 -18.13
C ARG A 105 -7.25 4.63 -17.95
N LEU A 106 -7.97 4.93 -16.89
CA LEU A 106 -8.43 6.28 -16.58
C LEU A 106 -7.27 7.23 -16.25
N SER A 107 -6.27 6.72 -15.55
CA SER A 107 -5.10 7.50 -15.11
C SER A 107 -3.95 7.56 -16.12
N GLY A 108 -4.04 6.83 -17.25
CA GLY A 108 -2.94 6.77 -18.21
C GLY A 108 -1.74 5.90 -17.75
N GLY A 109 -1.99 4.84 -16.96
CA GLY A 109 -0.95 3.89 -16.56
C GLY A 109 -0.23 4.25 -15.25
N ARG A 110 -0.87 5.02 -14.36
CA ARG A 110 -0.25 5.50 -13.12
C ARG A 110 -0.56 4.66 -11.86
N VAL A 111 -1.26 3.53 -12.01
CA VAL A 111 -1.70 2.72 -10.87
C VAL A 111 -0.59 1.85 -10.30
N VAL A 112 -0.58 1.74 -8.98
CA VAL A 112 0.19 0.75 -8.20
C VAL A 112 -0.76 0.02 -7.26
N LEU A 113 -0.83 -1.29 -7.37
CA LEU A 113 -1.57 -2.11 -6.42
C LEU A 113 -0.69 -2.42 -5.21
N GLY A 114 -0.75 -1.57 -4.19
CA GLY A 114 -0.21 -1.92 -2.88
C GLY A 114 -1.21 -2.82 -2.15
N MET A 115 -0.82 -4.06 -1.87
CA MET A 115 -1.72 -5.05 -1.31
C MET A 115 -1.22 -5.67 -0.01
N GLY A 116 -2.15 -6.01 0.86
CA GLY A 116 -1.95 -6.81 2.04
C GLY A 116 -2.94 -7.98 2.11
N VAL A 117 -2.72 -8.89 3.07
CA VAL A 117 -3.62 -10.03 3.27
C VAL A 117 -4.63 -9.80 4.40
N GLY A 118 -4.56 -8.65 5.09
CA GLY A 118 -5.43 -8.34 6.22
C GLY A 118 -4.99 -8.98 7.55
N TRP A 119 -5.31 -8.30 8.63
CA TRP A 119 -4.93 -8.69 10.00
C TRP A 119 -6.14 -9.00 10.90
N MET A 120 -7.35 -8.52 10.55
CA MET A 120 -8.55 -8.55 11.38
C MET A 120 -9.49 -9.70 10.95
N PRO A 121 -9.57 -10.82 11.70
CA PRO A 121 -10.45 -11.95 11.36
C PRO A 121 -11.91 -11.59 11.24
N ASP A 122 -12.36 -10.64 12.09
CA ASP A 122 -13.75 -10.21 12.17
C ASP A 122 -14.24 -9.60 10.84
N GLU A 123 -13.37 -8.86 10.13
CA GLU A 123 -13.69 -8.30 8.82
C GLU A 123 -13.91 -9.40 7.76
N PHE A 124 -13.10 -10.47 7.82
CA PHE A 124 -13.25 -11.64 6.94
C PHE A 124 -14.55 -12.40 7.22
N GLU A 125 -14.86 -12.63 8.48
CA GLU A 125 -16.09 -13.33 8.88
C GLU A 125 -17.33 -12.58 8.40
N ILE A 126 -17.37 -11.24 8.58
CA ILE A 126 -18.50 -10.41 8.15
C ILE A 126 -18.75 -10.50 6.65
N VAL A 127 -17.71 -10.60 5.83
CA VAL A 127 -17.85 -10.69 4.36
C VAL A 127 -17.90 -12.14 3.84
N GLY A 128 -17.87 -13.13 4.74
CA GLY A 128 -18.00 -14.55 4.40
C GLY A 128 -16.72 -15.17 3.84
N GLU A 129 -15.55 -14.60 4.13
CA GLU A 129 -14.27 -15.07 3.64
C GLU A 129 -13.45 -15.80 4.74
N ASP A 130 -12.73 -16.86 4.38
CA ASP A 130 -11.91 -17.61 5.35
C ASP A 130 -10.57 -16.88 5.62
N PHE A 131 -10.42 -16.39 6.85
CA PHE A 131 -9.21 -15.73 7.31
C PHE A 131 -7.97 -16.65 7.30
N ARG A 132 -8.14 -17.95 7.53
CA ARG A 132 -7.01 -18.89 7.68
C ARG A 132 -6.26 -19.12 6.38
N ASN A 133 -6.97 -19.11 5.25
CA ASN A 133 -6.39 -19.37 3.93
C ASN A 133 -5.96 -18.08 3.21
N ARG A 134 -6.18 -16.88 3.78
CA ARG A 134 -6.01 -15.58 3.13
C ARG A 134 -4.66 -15.38 2.44
N GLY A 135 -3.58 -15.91 3.03
CA GLY A 135 -2.24 -15.79 2.46
C GLY A 135 -2.06 -16.62 1.18
N ALA A 136 -2.42 -17.92 1.23
CA ALA A 136 -2.32 -18.80 0.07
C ALA A 136 -3.32 -18.38 -1.03
N ARG A 137 -4.50 -17.93 -0.63
CA ARG A 137 -5.50 -17.40 -1.57
C ARG A 137 -5.02 -16.12 -2.24
N ALA A 138 -4.35 -15.21 -1.53
CA ALA A 138 -3.74 -14.02 -2.11
C ALA A 138 -2.64 -14.36 -3.13
N ASP A 139 -1.82 -15.38 -2.87
CA ASP A 139 -0.80 -15.83 -3.81
C ASP A 139 -1.44 -16.27 -5.15
N GLU A 140 -2.54 -17.02 -5.09
CA GLU A 140 -3.30 -17.47 -6.25
C GLU A 140 -4.03 -16.30 -6.95
N MET A 141 -4.58 -15.35 -6.18
CA MET A 141 -5.20 -14.13 -6.73
C MET A 141 -4.20 -13.30 -7.54
N ILE A 142 -2.97 -13.14 -7.05
CA ILE A 142 -1.91 -12.42 -7.78
C ILE A 142 -1.64 -13.12 -9.13
N ALA A 143 -1.50 -14.45 -9.13
CA ALA A 143 -1.25 -15.21 -10.35
C ALA A 143 -2.40 -15.04 -11.37
N LEU A 144 -3.64 -15.20 -10.92
CA LEU A 144 -4.82 -15.03 -11.78
C LEU A 144 -4.93 -13.59 -12.31
N MET A 145 -4.73 -12.58 -11.47
CA MET A 145 -4.78 -11.18 -11.92
C MET A 145 -3.71 -10.87 -12.97
N ARG A 146 -2.50 -11.40 -12.82
CA ARG A 146 -1.44 -11.23 -13.83
C ARG A 146 -1.85 -11.85 -15.17
N GLN A 147 -2.46 -13.05 -15.19
CA GLN A 147 -2.98 -13.66 -16.42
C GLN A 147 -4.13 -12.82 -17.01
N LEU A 148 -5.08 -12.35 -16.19
CA LEU A 148 -6.17 -11.47 -16.63
C LEU A 148 -5.63 -10.21 -17.33
N TRP A 149 -4.51 -9.66 -16.87
CA TRP A 149 -3.92 -8.44 -17.43
C TRP A 149 -3.04 -8.68 -18.66
N SER A 150 -2.46 -9.86 -18.83
CA SER A 150 -1.47 -10.14 -19.90
C SER A 150 -2.00 -11.01 -21.04
N GLU A 151 -2.78 -12.05 -20.74
CA GLU A 151 -3.16 -13.06 -21.71
C GLU A 151 -4.47 -12.71 -22.45
N ASP A 152 -4.55 -13.10 -23.75
CA ASP A 152 -5.74 -12.84 -24.56
C ASP A 152 -6.91 -13.76 -24.18
N THR A 153 -6.62 -15.01 -23.90
CA THR A 153 -7.59 -15.98 -23.35
C THR A 153 -7.03 -16.52 -22.05
N ILE A 154 -7.80 -16.42 -21.00
CA ILE A 154 -7.43 -16.83 -19.66
C ILE A 154 -8.19 -18.10 -19.33
N GLU A 155 -7.47 -19.12 -18.91
CA GLU A 155 -7.98 -20.33 -18.28
C GLU A 155 -7.15 -20.58 -17.03
N PHE A 156 -7.79 -20.74 -15.88
CA PHE A 156 -7.07 -20.82 -14.62
C PHE A 156 -7.66 -21.92 -13.74
N HIS A 157 -6.83 -22.89 -13.34
CA HIS A 157 -7.19 -24.01 -12.48
C HIS A 157 -6.33 -23.99 -11.23
N GLY A 158 -6.81 -23.32 -10.20
CA GLY A 158 -6.16 -23.21 -8.91
C GLY A 158 -6.88 -23.99 -7.81
N LYS A 159 -6.39 -23.82 -6.60
CA LYS A 159 -7.02 -24.43 -5.42
C LYS A 159 -8.27 -23.64 -4.97
N TYR A 160 -8.26 -22.33 -5.15
CA TYR A 160 -9.29 -21.41 -4.68
C TYR A 160 -10.13 -20.84 -5.82
N TYR A 161 -9.57 -20.77 -7.01
CA TYR A 161 -10.24 -20.22 -8.19
C TYR A 161 -10.13 -21.18 -9.37
N ASP A 162 -11.26 -21.46 -9.98
CA ASP A 162 -11.38 -22.29 -11.19
C ASP A 162 -12.14 -21.48 -12.24
N ILE A 163 -11.43 -21.03 -13.27
CA ILE A 163 -11.95 -20.12 -14.29
C ILE A 163 -11.85 -20.81 -15.65
N PRO A 164 -12.99 -21.10 -16.30
CA PRO A 164 -12.99 -21.64 -17.66
C PRO A 164 -12.41 -20.62 -18.65
N PRO A 165 -12.13 -21.03 -19.91
CA PRO A 165 -11.62 -20.10 -20.92
C PRO A 165 -12.47 -18.83 -21.05
N VAL A 166 -11.90 -17.66 -20.71
CA VAL A 166 -12.58 -16.36 -20.73
C VAL A 166 -11.73 -15.29 -21.40
N LYS A 167 -12.38 -14.20 -21.78
CA LYS A 167 -11.74 -12.97 -22.25
C LYS A 167 -11.86 -11.87 -21.19
N PHE A 168 -10.77 -11.14 -20.96
CA PHE A 168 -10.74 -10.01 -20.06
C PHE A 168 -10.18 -8.79 -20.78
N ALA A 169 -10.99 -7.76 -20.96
CA ALA A 169 -10.63 -6.49 -21.59
C ALA A 169 -11.27 -5.33 -20.79
N PRO A 170 -10.64 -4.13 -20.76
CA PRO A 170 -9.35 -3.81 -21.39
C PRO A 170 -8.15 -4.43 -20.67
N LYS A 171 -6.98 -4.36 -21.28
CA LYS A 171 -5.70 -4.66 -20.64
C LYS A 171 -5.07 -3.39 -20.05
N PRO A 172 -4.09 -3.48 -19.14
CA PRO A 172 -3.30 -2.34 -18.67
C PRO A 172 -2.72 -1.49 -19.81
N ILE A 173 -2.43 -0.23 -19.52
CA ILE A 173 -1.74 0.69 -20.45
C ILE A 173 -0.38 0.10 -20.83
N ASN A 174 0.42 -0.27 -19.83
CA ASN A 174 1.69 -0.95 -20.06
C ASN A 174 1.46 -2.47 -20.09
N LYS A 175 1.28 -3.02 -21.30
CA LYS A 175 1.03 -4.45 -21.47
C LYS A 175 2.21 -5.34 -21.10
N GLN A 176 3.44 -4.85 -21.23
CA GLN A 176 4.66 -5.64 -20.97
C GLN A 176 4.99 -5.70 -19.49
N ALA A 177 4.99 -4.57 -18.81
CA ALA A 177 5.29 -4.50 -17.38
C ALA A 177 4.07 -4.87 -16.50
N GLY A 178 2.85 -4.72 -17.03
CA GLY A 178 1.62 -4.88 -16.26
C GLY A 178 1.42 -3.74 -15.26
N ILE A 179 0.57 -3.99 -14.25
CA ILE A 179 0.36 -3.08 -13.12
C ILE A 179 1.26 -3.54 -11.98
N PRO A 180 2.13 -2.67 -11.42
CA PRO A 180 3.02 -3.03 -10.32
C PRO A 180 2.23 -3.47 -9.08
N ILE A 181 2.67 -4.56 -8.44
CA ILE A 181 2.12 -5.10 -7.21
C ILE A 181 3.14 -4.93 -6.09
N VAL A 182 2.84 -4.04 -5.14
CA VAL A 182 3.65 -3.79 -3.94
C VAL A 182 3.02 -4.53 -2.76
N VAL A 183 3.75 -5.47 -2.16
CA VAL A 183 3.24 -6.30 -1.06
C VAL A 183 3.54 -5.65 0.28
N GLY A 184 2.51 -5.46 1.11
CA GLY A 184 2.67 -4.93 2.47
C GLY A 184 2.78 -6.02 3.53
N GLY A 185 3.42 -5.66 4.64
CA GLY A 185 3.52 -6.46 5.85
C GLY A 185 4.90 -7.08 6.09
N THR A 186 5.14 -7.47 7.36
CA THR A 186 6.44 -7.94 7.88
C THR A 186 6.45 -9.42 8.27
N SER A 187 5.31 -10.11 8.21
CA SER A 187 5.26 -11.55 8.51
C SER A 187 6.11 -12.36 7.51
N PRO A 188 6.65 -13.53 7.90
CA PRO A 188 7.42 -14.37 6.99
C PRO A 188 6.69 -14.69 5.67
N GLY A 189 5.36 -14.85 5.73
CA GLY A 189 4.53 -15.06 4.55
C GLY A 189 4.45 -13.83 3.64
N ALA A 190 4.44 -12.62 4.22
CA ALA A 190 4.44 -11.36 3.47
C ALA A 190 5.80 -11.13 2.79
N LEU A 191 6.91 -11.32 3.51
CA LEU A 191 8.25 -11.16 2.96
C LEU A 191 8.51 -12.15 1.80
N ARG A 192 8.14 -13.43 1.99
CA ARG A 192 8.20 -14.43 0.92
C ARG A 192 7.38 -14.03 -0.30
N ARG A 193 6.14 -13.54 -0.11
CA ARG A 193 5.26 -13.08 -1.19
C ARG A 193 5.86 -11.89 -1.92
N ALA A 194 6.39 -10.92 -1.19
CA ALA A 194 7.07 -9.76 -1.76
C ALA A 194 8.22 -10.19 -2.67
N GLY A 195 9.11 -11.05 -2.19
CA GLY A 195 10.26 -11.52 -2.96
C GLY A 195 9.89 -12.36 -4.18
N ARG A 196 8.91 -13.26 -4.05
CA ARG A 196 8.58 -14.22 -5.12
C ARG A 196 7.56 -13.70 -6.13
N LEU A 197 6.60 -12.91 -5.69
CA LEU A 197 5.44 -12.51 -6.51
C LEU A 197 5.30 -10.99 -6.66
N GLY A 198 5.87 -10.19 -5.76
CA GLY A 198 5.75 -8.73 -5.78
C GLY A 198 6.70 -8.06 -6.77
N ASP A 199 6.35 -6.85 -7.17
CA ASP A 199 7.23 -5.90 -7.87
C ASP A 199 7.75 -4.83 -6.90
N GLY A 200 7.42 -4.96 -5.62
CA GLY A 200 7.88 -4.14 -4.52
C GLY A 200 7.38 -4.64 -3.18
N TRP A 201 7.90 -4.00 -2.14
CA TRP A 201 7.48 -4.25 -0.75
C TRP A 201 7.25 -2.94 -0.02
N MET A 202 6.15 -2.87 0.74
CA MET A 202 5.86 -1.78 1.66
C MET A 202 6.11 -2.23 3.09
N HIS A 203 7.11 -1.63 3.69
CA HIS A 203 7.42 -1.84 5.11
C HIS A 203 6.32 -1.20 5.99
N HIS A 204 5.76 -2.00 6.89
CA HIS A 204 4.89 -1.54 7.96
C HIS A 204 5.67 -1.64 9.26
N ALA A 205 6.25 -0.54 9.69
CA ALA A 205 7.06 -0.52 10.91
C ALA A 205 6.20 -0.43 12.17
N GLN A 206 6.63 -1.11 13.22
CA GLN A 206 6.18 -0.80 14.59
C GLN A 206 6.52 0.64 15.02
N ILE A 207 7.44 1.28 14.31
CA ILE A 207 7.84 2.69 14.47
C ILE A 207 6.64 3.66 14.40
N HIS A 208 5.55 3.24 13.72
CA HIS A 208 4.34 4.06 13.62
C HIS A 208 3.46 4.08 14.88
N ALA A 209 3.63 3.18 15.82
CA ALA A 209 2.77 3.16 17.03
C ALA A 209 2.95 4.43 17.88
N SER A 210 4.15 4.95 18.00
CA SER A 210 4.45 6.19 18.73
C SER A 210 3.91 7.44 18.02
N LEU A 211 3.87 7.43 16.68
CA LEU A 211 3.34 8.56 15.90
C LEU A 211 1.81 8.69 15.98
N TYR A 212 1.10 7.59 16.26
CA TYR A 212 -0.36 7.60 16.36
C TYR A 212 -0.89 7.84 17.78
N SER A 213 -0.14 7.45 18.80
CA SER A 213 -0.57 7.60 20.22
C SER A 213 -0.19 8.94 20.82
N GLY A 214 0.75 9.68 20.25
CA GLY A 214 1.32 10.89 20.87
C GLY A 214 2.16 10.61 22.11
N GLU A 215 2.32 9.34 22.49
CA GLU A 215 3.17 8.87 23.56
C GLU A 215 4.37 8.17 22.95
N ALA A 216 5.59 8.59 23.35
CA ALA A 216 6.78 7.87 22.95
C ALA A 216 6.67 6.40 23.38
N ASN A 217 6.79 5.47 22.46
CA ASN A 217 6.88 4.06 22.78
C ASN A 217 8.23 3.83 23.49
N PRO A 218 8.26 3.56 24.83
CA PRO A 218 9.52 3.49 25.56
C PRO A 218 10.46 2.34 25.13
N GLY A 219 10.00 1.49 24.21
CA GLY A 219 10.77 0.35 23.69
C GLY A 219 11.07 0.43 22.20
N ALA A 220 10.53 1.41 21.48
CA ALA A 220 10.89 1.64 20.08
C ALA A 220 12.10 2.57 20.03
N ASN A 221 13.26 2.03 19.74
CA ASN A 221 14.43 2.81 19.39
C ASN A 221 14.15 3.35 17.97
N GLU A 222 13.82 4.63 17.84
CA GLU A 222 13.49 5.28 16.54
C GLU A 222 14.64 5.15 15.53
N ASP A 223 15.85 4.83 16.01
CA ASP A 223 17.08 4.68 15.24
C ASP A 223 17.46 3.20 15.00
N ASP A 224 16.64 2.23 15.43
CA ASP A 224 16.95 0.81 15.20
C ASP A 224 16.35 0.30 13.89
N PHE A 225 17.20 0.25 12.88
CA PHE A 225 16.87 -0.26 11.54
C PHE A 225 17.17 -1.76 11.37
N THR A 226 17.57 -2.47 12.42
CA THR A 226 17.98 -3.89 12.35
C THR A 226 16.86 -4.77 11.79
N GLU A 227 15.63 -4.58 12.25
CA GLU A 227 14.48 -5.32 11.73
C GLU A 227 14.25 -5.06 10.23
N LEU A 228 14.40 -3.81 9.80
CA LEU A 228 14.27 -3.44 8.39
C LEU A 228 15.36 -4.11 7.55
N GLU A 229 16.61 -4.09 7.99
CA GLU A 229 17.74 -4.75 7.33
C GLU A 229 17.52 -6.28 7.19
N ASP A 230 17.02 -6.90 8.25
CA ASP A 230 16.69 -8.34 8.24
C ASP A 230 15.57 -8.66 7.26
N HIS A 231 14.52 -7.85 7.22
CA HIS A 231 13.43 -8.05 6.26
C HIS A 231 13.89 -7.89 4.81
N ILE A 232 14.74 -6.90 4.52
CA ILE A 232 15.35 -6.69 3.21
C ILE A 232 16.11 -7.94 2.78
N ARG A 233 16.98 -8.45 3.65
CA ARG A 233 17.79 -9.65 3.38
C ARG A 233 16.92 -10.88 3.10
N VAL A 234 15.84 -11.08 3.86
CA VAL A 234 14.88 -12.18 3.63
C VAL A 234 14.16 -12.03 2.28
N ILE A 235 13.73 -10.82 1.94
CA ILE A 235 13.10 -10.56 0.64
C ILE A 235 14.07 -10.84 -0.51
N ASP A 236 15.30 -10.36 -0.43
CA ASP A 236 16.31 -10.56 -1.47
C ASP A 236 16.65 -12.03 -1.65
N GLN A 237 16.73 -12.82 -0.56
CA GLN A 237 16.86 -14.27 -0.67
C GLN A 237 15.70 -14.87 -1.48
N HIS A 238 14.46 -14.51 -1.17
CA HIS A 238 13.30 -15.03 -1.90
C HIS A 238 13.23 -14.56 -3.34
N ARG A 239 13.73 -13.36 -3.65
CA ARG A 239 13.89 -12.89 -5.03
C ARG A 239 14.91 -13.71 -5.81
N GLN A 240 16.05 -14.02 -5.20
CA GLN A 240 17.08 -14.88 -5.79
C GLN A 240 16.54 -16.30 -6.05
N GLU A 241 15.89 -16.93 -5.06
CA GLU A 241 15.27 -18.25 -5.19
C GLU A 241 14.21 -18.29 -6.31
N ALA A 242 13.53 -17.20 -6.55
CA ALA A 242 12.51 -17.06 -7.61
C ALA A 242 13.08 -16.65 -8.98
N GLY A 243 14.40 -16.46 -9.11
CA GLY A 243 15.02 -15.97 -10.35
C GLY A 243 14.68 -14.52 -10.69
N ARG A 244 14.38 -13.70 -9.68
CA ARG A 244 13.94 -12.29 -9.83
C ARG A 244 14.95 -11.28 -9.26
N ALA A 245 16.17 -11.69 -8.98
CA ALA A 245 17.17 -10.83 -8.34
C ALA A 245 17.39 -9.52 -9.13
N ASP A 246 17.47 -9.61 -10.45
CA ASP A 246 17.74 -8.47 -11.35
C ASP A 246 16.45 -7.73 -11.80
N ALA A 247 15.28 -8.22 -11.44
CA ALA A 247 14.02 -7.55 -11.78
C ALA A 247 13.89 -6.23 -11.00
N PRO A 248 13.32 -5.16 -11.62
CA PRO A 248 13.00 -3.95 -10.88
C PRO A 248 12.17 -4.26 -9.64
N PHE A 249 12.52 -3.61 -8.52
CA PHE A 249 11.82 -3.80 -7.26
C PHE A 249 11.70 -2.48 -6.50
N GLU A 250 10.48 -2.14 -6.10
CA GLU A 250 10.22 -0.91 -5.37
C GLU A 250 10.25 -1.18 -3.85
N PHE A 251 11.04 -0.40 -3.14
CA PHE A 251 11.16 -0.46 -1.69
C PHE A 251 10.46 0.75 -1.10
N VAL A 252 9.29 0.53 -0.52
CA VAL A 252 8.45 1.59 0.05
C VAL A 252 8.55 1.52 1.56
N VAL A 253 9.03 2.57 2.18
CA VAL A 253 9.17 2.67 3.64
C VAL A 253 8.36 3.83 4.16
N GLY A 254 7.45 3.57 5.11
CA GLY A 254 6.77 4.61 5.87
C GLY A 254 7.58 4.91 7.11
N MET A 255 8.14 6.11 7.21
CA MET A 255 8.91 6.55 8.37
C MET A 255 8.58 7.96 8.79
N GLY A 256 8.95 8.31 10.03
CA GLY A 256 8.95 9.69 10.49
C GLY A 256 9.79 10.57 9.58
N SER A 257 9.37 11.83 9.40
CA SER A 257 9.85 12.75 8.37
C SER A 257 11.17 13.48 8.72
N THR A 258 12.04 12.91 9.56
CA THR A 258 13.36 13.53 9.82
C THR A 258 14.31 13.27 8.66
N SER A 259 15.10 14.27 8.30
CA SER A 259 16.09 14.17 7.23
C SER A 259 17.11 13.05 7.46
N GLU A 260 17.40 12.74 8.71
CA GLU A 260 18.31 11.66 9.12
C GLU A 260 17.72 10.27 8.82
N ASN A 261 16.49 10.02 9.25
CA ASN A 261 15.79 8.76 8.96
C ASN A 261 15.57 8.54 7.46
N ILE A 262 15.23 9.59 6.72
CA ILE A 262 15.08 9.51 5.26
C ILE A 262 16.42 9.12 4.60
N ARG A 263 17.55 9.69 5.05
CA ARG A 263 18.87 9.32 4.52
C ARG A 263 19.20 7.86 4.85
N ARG A 264 18.94 7.45 6.09
CA ARG A 264 19.26 6.07 6.52
C ARG A 264 18.46 5.01 5.72
N VAL A 265 17.16 5.21 5.51
CA VAL A 265 16.38 4.25 4.69
C VAL A 265 16.81 4.26 3.22
N GLU A 266 17.24 5.40 2.69
CA GLU A 266 17.81 5.50 1.35
C GLU A 266 19.10 4.70 1.21
N GLU A 267 20.01 4.77 2.21
CA GLU A 267 21.23 3.96 2.30
C GLU A 267 20.91 2.45 2.34
N LEU A 268 19.78 2.06 2.94
CA LEU A 268 19.28 0.69 2.98
C LEU A 268 18.59 0.25 1.67
N GLY A 269 18.51 1.12 0.67
CA GLY A 269 17.97 0.81 -0.65
C GLY A 269 16.49 1.15 -0.82
N ALA A 270 15.86 1.88 0.12
CA ALA A 270 14.51 2.36 -0.10
C ALA A 270 14.44 3.28 -1.32
N THR A 271 13.44 3.03 -2.16
CA THR A 271 13.20 3.81 -3.39
C THR A 271 12.15 4.89 -3.18
N THR A 272 11.22 4.65 -2.27
CA THR A 272 10.10 5.55 -1.96
C THR A 272 9.93 5.65 -0.44
N CYS A 273 9.90 6.86 0.09
CA CYS A 273 9.53 7.15 1.47
C CYS A 273 8.07 7.66 1.50
N THR A 274 7.19 6.97 2.23
CA THR A 274 5.82 7.43 2.42
C THR A 274 5.73 8.29 3.67
N VAL A 275 5.19 9.47 3.49
CA VAL A 275 4.97 10.48 4.52
C VAL A 275 3.53 10.96 4.49
N GLY A 276 3.11 11.74 5.45
CA GLY A 276 1.78 12.36 5.37
C GLY A 276 1.44 13.16 6.62
N PRO A 277 0.54 14.13 6.47
CA PRO A 277 0.12 14.99 7.58
C PRO A 277 -0.39 14.19 8.78
N SER A 278 -1.25 13.21 8.54
CA SER A 278 -1.79 12.35 9.61
C SER A 278 -0.72 11.48 10.28
N ALA A 279 0.24 10.97 9.50
CA ALA A 279 1.38 10.22 10.03
C ALA A 279 2.31 11.12 10.86
N ALA A 280 2.39 12.40 10.52
CA ALA A 280 3.09 13.43 11.30
C ALA A 280 2.26 13.96 12.50
N GLY A 281 1.15 13.29 12.85
CA GLY A 281 0.29 13.67 13.97
C GLY A 281 -0.63 14.87 13.70
N LEU A 282 -0.64 15.42 12.49
CA LEU A 282 -1.50 16.55 12.14
C LEU A 282 -2.98 16.11 12.10
N ARG A 283 -3.79 16.77 12.91
CA ARG A 283 -5.25 16.70 12.90
C ARG A 283 -5.76 18.08 12.51
N GLY A 284 -6.41 18.20 11.35
CA GLY A 284 -6.78 19.53 10.88
C GLY A 284 -7.70 19.53 9.67
N THR A 285 -7.83 20.69 9.10
CA THR A 285 -8.60 20.96 7.88
C THR A 285 -7.82 20.59 6.63
N LYS A 286 -8.50 20.64 5.48
CA LYS A 286 -7.83 20.49 4.19
C LYS A 286 -6.69 21.51 4.00
N ASP A 287 -6.89 22.73 4.44
CA ASP A 287 -5.92 23.82 4.27
C ASP A 287 -4.66 23.57 5.12
N ASP A 288 -4.83 23.04 6.35
CA ASP A 288 -3.68 22.60 7.17
C ASP A 288 -2.86 21.51 6.49
N PHE A 289 -3.51 20.59 5.77
CA PHE A 289 -2.85 19.55 4.99
C PHE A 289 -2.07 20.14 3.80
N ILE A 290 -2.67 21.09 3.09
CA ILE A 290 -2.02 21.77 1.97
C ILE A 290 -0.78 22.56 2.45
N ASP A 291 -0.88 23.25 3.57
CA ASP A 291 0.24 23.99 4.14
C ASP A 291 1.37 23.05 4.63
N TRP A 292 1.02 21.88 5.15
CA TRP A 292 2.00 20.84 5.47
C TRP A 292 2.73 20.34 4.21
N ILE A 293 1.99 20.07 3.11
CA ILE A 293 2.56 19.63 1.84
C ILE A 293 3.60 20.62 1.32
N LYS A 294 3.27 21.91 1.32
CA LYS A 294 4.19 22.98 0.86
C LYS A 294 5.45 23.04 1.70
N ARG A 295 5.29 23.06 3.04
CA ARG A 295 6.43 23.07 3.96
C ARG A 295 7.34 21.86 3.76
N PHE A 296 6.78 20.66 3.68
CA PHE A 296 7.54 19.44 3.45
C PHE A 296 8.28 19.48 2.11
N ALA A 297 7.66 19.99 1.07
CA ALA A 297 8.28 20.15 -0.24
C ALA A 297 9.47 21.12 -0.18
N ASP A 298 9.31 22.29 0.45
CA ASP A 298 10.36 23.30 0.58
C ASP A 298 11.53 22.79 1.44
N GLU A 299 11.24 22.15 2.57
CA GLU A 299 12.26 21.73 3.55
C GLU A 299 12.98 20.43 3.15
N VAL A 300 12.27 19.50 2.49
CA VAL A 300 12.77 18.14 2.25
C VAL A 300 12.94 17.82 0.77
N ILE A 301 11.91 18.04 -0.07
CA ILE A 301 11.97 17.65 -1.47
C ILE A 301 12.94 18.55 -2.25
N ALA A 302 12.82 19.86 -2.10
CA ALA A 302 13.65 20.84 -2.82
C ALA A 302 15.14 20.81 -2.43
N SER A 303 15.48 20.20 -1.28
CA SER A 303 16.84 20.08 -0.82
C SER A 303 17.60 18.86 -1.38
N ARG A 304 16.94 18.04 -2.23
CA ARG A 304 17.47 16.78 -2.81
C ARG A 304 17.52 16.83 -4.31
#